data_3c67b557e88a01d699406b0bc16a912a
#
_entry.id   3c67b557e88a01d699406b0bc16a912a
#
_cell.length_a   1.000
_cell.length_b   1.000
_cell.length_c   1.000
_cell.angle_alpha   90.00
_cell.angle_beta   90.00
_cell.angle_gamma   90.00
#
_symmetry.space_group_name_H-M   'P 1'
#
loop_
_entity.id
_entity.type
_entity.pdbx_description
1 polymer ?
#
loop_
_entity_poly.entity_id
_entity_poly.type
_entity_poly.pdbx_seq_one_letter_code
_entity_poly.pdbx_strand_id
1 'polypeptide(L)'
;MTHRQYGSIFLLVAVLAVCWAMSARYAVMCGLLCWLAVSCFWVATAFFLHHPEMLMGKRQNGSVNLLYCLVNLPFLVIYWTTWLIRHFLLHHEPINEIAGTSISVSCWPGFHVPLDRYDLVIDVTSEMPKWYQHGNAKYICLPNLDGVPLDRYELPVEINRNMRILVHCAQGRGRSALVACLILMKLGYADTAAEAVSLLRRSRPSISLSRHQLSQLDVLAQNGLHYDKN
;
A
#
# COMPACT_ATOMS: atom_id res chain seq x y z
N MET A 1 -11.80 5.58 6.21
CA MET A 1 -12.05 6.85 5.49
C MET A 1 -12.19 6.57 4.01
N THR A 2 -12.84 7.45 3.25
CA THR A 2 -12.97 7.36 1.79
C THR A 2 -11.85 8.14 1.08
N HIS A 3 -11.65 7.89 -0.22
CA HIS A 3 -10.73 8.69 -1.04
C HIS A 3 -11.02 10.19 -0.96
N ARG A 4 -12.31 10.59 -1.02
CA ARG A 4 -12.73 11.98 -0.90
C ARG A 4 -12.34 12.60 0.45
N GLN A 5 -12.47 11.86 1.55
CA GLN A 5 -12.10 12.37 2.88
C GLN A 5 -10.58 12.61 2.99
N TYR A 6 -9.76 11.66 2.52
CA TYR A 6 -8.31 11.87 2.48
C TYR A 6 -7.93 13.03 1.56
N GLY A 7 -8.48 13.07 0.35
CA GLY A 7 -8.25 14.18 -0.59
C GLY A 7 -8.60 15.54 0.02
N SER A 8 -9.74 15.65 0.71
CA SER A 8 -10.15 16.90 1.38
C SER A 8 -9.20 17.30 2.51
N ILE A 9 -8.67 16.35 3.29
CA ILE A 9 -7.70 16.65 4.35
C ILE A 9 -6.42 17.20 3.74
N PHE A 10 -5.87 16.55 2.70
CA PHE A 10 -4.65 17.02 2.05
C PHE A 10 -4.86 18.38 1.36
N LEU A 11 -6.03 18.62 0.77
CA LEU A 11 -6.38 19.93 0.20
C LEU A 11 -6.42 21.02 1.28
N LEU A 12 -7.02 20.73 2.44
CA LEU A 12 -7.04 21.65 3.57
C LEU A 12 -5.62 21.97 4.05
N VAL A 13 -4.76 20.97 4.19
CA VAL A 13 -3.35 21.17 4.56
C VAL A 13 -2.62 22.04 3.53
N ALA A 14 -2.89 21.82 2.24
CA ALA A 14 -2.32 22.65 1.17
C ALA A 14 -2.73 24.12 1.30
N VAL A 15 -4.02 24.38 1.53
CA VAL A 15 -4.54 25.75 1.73
C VAL A 15 -3.91 26.42 2.95
N LEU A 16 -3.84 25.71 4.09
CA LEU A 16 -3.22 26.21 5.31
C LEU A 16 -1.73 26.53 5.11
N ALA A 17 -1.01 25.69 4.36
CA ALA A 17 0.40 25.92 4.03
C ALA A 17 0.58 27.18 3.15
N VAL A 18 -0.31 27.44 2.19
CA VAL A 18 -0.31 28.68 1.40
C VAL A 18 -0.56 29.89 2.28
N CYS A 19 -1.60 29.87 3.14
CA CYS A 19 -1.90 30.95 4.06
C CYS A 19 -0.71 31.28 4.97
N TRP A 20 -0.03 30.25 5.45
CA TRP A 20 1.15 30.42 6.30
C TRP A 20 2.35 30.96 5.50
N ALA A 21 2.54 30.50 4.25
CA ALA A 21 3.58 31.03 3.36
C ALA A 21 3.42 32.53 3.13
N MET A 22 2.19 33.04 2.97
CA MET A 22 1.91 34.47 2.81
C MET A 22 2.28 35.29 4.05
N SER A 23 2.32 34.68 5.23
CA SER A 23 2.70 35.35 6.50
C SER A 23 4.18 35.14 6.84
N ALA A 24 4.91 34.35 6.05
CA ALA A 24 6.30 34.03 6.34
C ALA A 24 7.23 35.24 6.10
N ARG A 25 8.06 35.53 7.10
CA ARG A 25 9.04 36.65 7.03
C ARG A 25 10.30 36.29 6.23
N TYR A 26 10.63 35.02 6.14
CA TYR A 26 11.86 34.52 5.50
C TYR A 26 11.54 33.84 4.18
N ALA A 27 12.25 34.21 3.13
CA ALA A 27 12.05 33.65 1.79
C ALA A 27 12.20 32.10 1.74
N VAL A 28 13.16 31.55 2.50
CA VAL A 28 13.38 30.10 2.59
C VAL A 28 12.15 29.41 3.20
N MET A 29 11.57 29.95 4.27
CA MET A 29 10.37 29.39 4.88
C MET A 29 9.17 29.48 3.94
N CYS A 30 9.00 30.61 3.25
CA CYS A 30 7.97 30.76 2.23
C CYS A 30 8.12 29.69 1.15
N GLY A 31 9.33 29.47 0.62
CA GLY A 31 9.61 28.45 -0.38
C GLY A 31 9.29 27.02 0.07
N LEU A 32 9.66 26.66 1.31
CA LEU A 32 9.36 25.33 1.89
C LEU A 32 7.85 25.12 2.08
N LEU A 33 7.13 26.14 2.55
CA LEU A 33 5.67 26.06 2.72
C LEU A 33 4.94 25.99 1.36
N CYS A 34 5.39 26.71 0.35
CA CYS A 34 4.87 26.59 -1.00
C CYS A 34 5.11 25.20 -1.58
N TRP A 35 6.30 24.62 -1.37
CA TRP A 35 6.60 23.25 -1.80
C TRP A 35 5.71 22.22 -1.10
N LEU A 36 5.52 22.36 0.22
CA LEU A 36 4.59 21.51 0.97
C LEU A 36 3.16 21.66 0.44
N ALA A 37 2.71 22.88 0.14
CA ALA A 37 1.38 23.12 -0.41
C ALA A 37 1.19 22.43 -1.77
N VAL A 38 2.16 22.55 -2.68
CA VAL A 38 2.14 21.88 -3.99
C VAL A 38 2.10 20.35 -3.79
N SER A 39 2.94 19.81 -2.90
CA SER A 39 2.98 18.39 -2.58
C SER A 39 1.63 17.89 -2.04
N CYS A 40 1.05 18.58 -1.06
CA CYS A 40 -0.25 18.20 -0.49
C CYS A 40 -1.39 18.32 -1.51
N PHE A 41 -1.39 19.36 -2.37
CA PHE A 41 -2.35 19.48 -3.46
C PHE A 41 -2.24 18.33 -4.45
N TRP A 42 -1.02 17.92 -4.80
CA TRP A 42 -0.75 16.78 -5.69
C TRP A 42 -1.25 15.47 -5.09
N VAL A 43 -0.98 15.23 -3.80
CA VAL A 43 -1.50 14.07 -3.07
C VAL A 43 -3.03 14.10 -3.00
N ALA A 44 -3.64 15.25 -2.72
CA ALA A 44 -5.11 15.41 -2.74
C ALA A 44 -5.69 14.99 -4.09
N THR A 45 -5.07 15.46 -5.18
CA THR A 45 -5.47 15.11 -6.55
C THR A 45 -5.36 13.60 -6.81
N ALA A 46 -4.29 12.96 -6.34
CA ALA A 46 -4.12 11.50 -6.43
C ALA A 46 -5.29 10.75 -5.76
N PHE A 47 -5.73 11.23 -4.59
CA PHE A 47 -6.89 10.64 -3.90
C PHE A 47 -8.22 10.91 -4.62
N PHE A 48 -8.45 12.12 -5.12
CA PHE A 48 -9.70 12.46 -5.82
C PHE A 48 -9.86 11.73 -7.16
N LEU A 49 -8.74 11.54 -7.87
CA LEU A 49 -8.73 10.90 -9.18
C LEU A 49 -8.49 9.38 -9.12
N HIS A 50 -8.26 8.81 -7.93
CA HIS A 50 -7.91 7.39 -7.77
C HIS A 50 -6.65 6.98 -8.55
N HIS A 51 -5.64 7.86 -8.57
CA HIS A 51 -4.37 7.68 -9.29
C HIS A 51 -3.18 7.51 -8.32
N PRO A 52 -2.98 6.30 -7.74
CA PRO A 52 -1.90 6.03 -6.79
C PRO A 52 -0.50 6.27 -7.35
N GLU A 53 -0.32 6.12 -8.66
CA GLU A 53 0.93 6.38 -9.38
C GLU A 53 1.38 7.85 -9.29
N MET A 54 0.49 8.78 -9.00
CA MET A 54 0.85 10.19 -8.83
C MET A 54 1.79 10.44 -7.64
N LEU A 55 1.88 9.54 -6.66
CA LEU A 55 2.75 9.73 -5.50
C LEU A 55 4.25 9.65 -5.85
N MET A 56 4.67 8.58 -6.51
CA MET A 56 6.07 8.35 -6.89
C MET A 56 6.25 7.99 -8.37
N GLY A 57 5.19 7.98 -9.17
CA GLY A 57 5.24 7.45 -10.54
C GLY A 57 5.60 5.98 -10.58
N LYS A 58 5.20 5.21 -9.57
CA LYS A 58 5.63 3.84 -9.36
C LYS A 58 4.99 2.90 -10.38
N ARG A 59 5.82 2.16 -11.10
CA ARG A 59 5.41 1.20 -12.14
C ARG A 59 5.32 -0.23 -11.58
N GLN A 60 4.77 -1.16 -12.37
CA GLN A 60 4.64 -2.57 -11.98
C GLN A 60 5.97 -3.26 -11.65
N ASN A 61 7.08 -2.83 -12.23
CA ASN A 61 8.42 -3.33 -11.93
C ASN A 61 9.05 -2.69 -10.68
N GLY A 62 8.35 -1.76 -10.01
CA GLY A 62 8.81 -1.02 -8.85
C GLY A 62 9.69 0.20 -9.16
N SER A 63 9.96 0.51 -10.43
CA SER A 63 10.67 1.74 -10.80
C SER A 63 9.81 2.97 -10.48
N VAL A 64 10.46 4.05 -10.04
CA VAL A 64 9.82 5.31 -9.66
C VAL A 64 10.22 6.42 -10.63
N ASN A 65 9.40 7.46 -10.72
CA ASN A 65 9.71 8.65 -11.48
C ASN A 65 10.29 9.72 -10.55
N LEU A 66 11.51 10.18 -10.84
CA LEU A 66 12.21 11.15 -10.01
C LEU A 66 11.46 12.48 -9.89
N LEU A 67 10.79 12.94 -10.94
CA LEU A 67 10.03 14.19 -10.91
C LEU A 67 8.86 14.10 -9.92
N TYR A 68 8.11 12.99 -9.93
CA TYR A 68 7.04 12.76 -8.96
C TYR A 68 7.58 12.69 -7.53
N CYS A 69 8.73 12.01 -7.34
CA CYS A 69 9.38 11.95 -6.03
C CYS A 69 9.81 13.33 -5.54
N LEU A 70 10.37 14.19 -6.41
CA LEU A 70 10.78 15.54 -6.05
C LEU A 70 9.58 16.43 -5.71
N VAL A 71 8.53 16.41 -6.52
CA VAL A 71 7.30 17.19 -6.23
C VAL A 71 6.71 16.77 -4.88
N ASN A 72 6.65 15.47 -4.60
CA ASN A 72 6.04 14.93 -3.39
C ASN A 72 7.02 14.73 -2.22
N LEU A 73 8.28 15.17 -2.34
CA LEU A 73 9.27 14.94 -1.31
C LEU A 73 8.86 15.43 0.09
N PRO A 74 8.22 16.60 0.28
CA PRO A 74 7.72 17.02 1.60
C PRO A 74 6.75 16.02 2.21
N PHE A 75 5.79 15.51 1.43
CA PHE A 75 4.85 14.47 1.87
C PHE A 75 5.58 13.15 2.16
N LEU A 76 6.44 12.71 1.25
CA LEU A 76 7.16 11.43 1.37
C LEU A 76 8.06 11.41 2.61
N VAL A 77 8.77 12.50 2.91
CA VAL A 77 9.62 12.63 4.11
C VAL A 77 8.75 12.49 5.38
N ILE A 78 7.62 13.20 5.44
CA ILE A 78 6.71 13.10 6.58
C ILE A 78 6.17 11.67 6.71
N TYR A 79 5.75 11.06 5.59
CA TYR A 79 5.23 9.70 5.56
C TYR A 79 6.28 8.68 6.03
N TRP A 80 7.48 8.72 5.46
CA TRP A 80 8.57 7.79 5.82
C TRP A 80 9.04 7.99 7.26
N THR A 81 9.10 9.23 7.75
CA THR A 81 9.44 9.52 9.16
C THR A 81 8.39 8.95 10.10
N THR A 82 7.11 9.16 9.82
CA THR A 82 6.02 8.59 10.63
C THR A 82 6.00 7.06 10.55
N TRP A 83 6.27 6.49 9.37
CA TRP A 83 6.42 5.04 9.20
C TRP A 83 7.57 4.49 10.04
N LEU A 84 8.74 5.14 9.97
CA LEU A 84 9.95 4.74 10.70
C LEU A 84 9.71 4.78 12.22
N ILE A 85 9.15 5.87 12.73
CA ILE A 85 8.78 6.02 14.15
C ILE A 85 7.86 4.87 14.58
N ARG A 86 6.82 4.59 13.80
CA ARG A 86 5.88 3.50 14.10
C ARG A 86 6.55 2.14 14.02
N HIS A 87 7.44 1.92 13.06
CA HIS A 87 8.18 0.67 12.91
C HIS A 87 9.04 0.36 14.14
N PHE A 88 9.75 1.35 14.68
CA PHE A 88 10.59 1.17 15.87
C PHE A 88 9.77 1.09 17.17
N LEU A 89 8.72 1.89 17.32
CA LEU A 89 7.95 1.94 18.57
C LEU A 89 6.97 0.77 18.74
N LEU A 90 6.44 0.21 17.65
CA LEU A 90 5.33 -0.75 17.71
C LEU A 90 5.75 -2.21 17.52
N HIS A 91 7.05 -2.53 17.56
CA HIS A 91 7.57 -3.91 17.40
C HIS A 91 6.81 -4.66 16.30
N HIS A 92 6.98 -4.24 15.04
CA HIS A 92 6.26 -4.85 13.93
C HIS A 92 6.73 -6.29 13.71
N GLU A 93 5.77 -7.20 13.64
CA GLU A 93 6.00 -8.53 13.12
C GLU A 93 6.48 -8.40 11.66
N PRO A 94 7.72 -8.82 11.35
CA PRO A 94 8.28 -8.56 10.03
C PRO A 94 7.51 -9.30 8.92
N ILE A 95 7.35 -10.62 9.07
CA ILE A 95 6.64 -11.50 8.11
C ILE A 95 5.85 -12.53 8.90
N ASN A 96 4.60 -12.76 8.49
CA ASN A 96 3.80 -13.88 8.97
C ASN A 96 3.34 -14.72 7.79
N GLU A 97 3.64 -16.01 7.85
CA GLU A 97 3.09 -17.01 6.95
C GLU A 97 1.67 -17.38 7.40
N ILE A 98 0.74 -17.44 6.45
CA ILE A 98 -0.66 -17.79 6.75
C ILE A 98 -0.72 -19.30 6.91
N ALA A 99 -1.15 -19.75 8.09
CA ALA A 99 -1.16 -21.17 8.46
C ALA A 99 -1.91 -22.03 7.42
N GLY A 100 -1.26 -23.12 6.99
CA GLY A 100 -1.81 -24.04 5.99
C GLY A 100 -1.72 -23.55 4.54
N THR A 101 -0.97 -22.47 4.28
CA THR A 101 -0.78 -21.93 2.93
C THR A 101 0.69 -21.59 2.68
N SER A 102 1.04 -21.31 1.41
CA SER A 102 2.35 -20.78 1.01
C SER A 102 2.34 -19.25 0.85
N ILE A 103 1.39 -18.57 1.49
CA ILE A 103 1.20 -17.12 1.38
C ILE A 103 1.71 -16.46 2.65
N SER A 104 2.52 -15.43 2.49
CA SER A 104 3.04 -14.61 3.60
C SER A 104 2.62 -13.15 3.46
N VAL A 105 2.40 -12.49 4.58
CA VAL A 105 2.10 -11.05 4.65
C VAL A 105 3.16 -10.34 5.48
N SER A 106 3.63 -9.18 5.01
CA SER A 106 4.60 -8.38 5.75
C SER A 106 4.32 -6.88 5.69
N CYS A 107 4.98 -6.14 6.59
CA CYS A 107 5.27 -4.72 6.36
C CYS A 107 6.30 -4.59 5.23
N TRP A 108 6.66 -3.36 4.85
CA TRP A 108 7.75 -3.11 3.90
C TRP A 108 9.03 -3.83 4.35
N PRO A 109 9.57 -4.74 3.51
CA PRO A 109 10.59 -5.71 3.97
C PRO A 109 11.92 -5.08 4.37
N GLY A 110 12.19 -3.84 3.96
CA GLY A 110 13.48 -3.21 4.25
C GLY A 110 14.66 -3.93 3.60
N PHE A 111 15.84 -3.82 4.23
CA PHE A 111 17.08 -4.37 3.68
C PHE A 111 17.44 -5.76 4.24
N HIS A 112 16.71 -6.26 5.23
CA HIS A 112 17.13 -7.42 6.03
C HIS A 112 16.27 -8.67 5.83
N VAL A 113 15.22 -8.58 5.02
CA VAL A 113 14.34 -9.72 4.79
C VAL A 113 14.81 -10.53 3.59
N PRO A 114 15.15 -11.83 3.77
CA PRO A 114 15.49 -12.69 2.65
C PRO A 114 14.24 -12.98 1.81
N LEU A 115 14.18 -12.42 0.62
CA LEU A 115 13.06 -12.58 -0.30
C LEU A 115 13.28 -13.66 -1.35
N ASP A 116 14.48 -14.22 -1.43
CA ASP A 116 14.90 -15.30 -2.33
C ASP A 116 14.14 -16.62 -2.12
N ARG A 117 13.53 -16.79 -0.94
CA ARG A 117 12.66 -17.93 -0.63
C ARG A 117 11.27 -17.84 -1.27
N TYR A 118 10.89 -16.70 -1.84
CA TYR A 118 9.59 -16.50 -2.49
C TYR A 118 9.69 -16.65 -4.00
N ASP A 119 8.62 -17.14 -4.62
CA ASP A 119 8.50 -17.22 -6.06
C ASP A 119 7.87 -15.93 -6.62
N LEU A 120 7.01 -15.27 -5.81
CA LEU A 120 6.34 -14.03 -6.16
C LEU A 120 6.33 -13.06 -4.98
N VAL A 121 6.74 -11.81 -5.23
CA VAL A 121 6.61 -10.67 -4.29
C VAL A 121 5.64 -9.66 -4.85
N ILE A 122 4.58 -9.38 -4.10
CA ILE A 122 3.53 -8.40 -4.45
C ILE A 122 3.66 -7.19 -3.54
N ASP A 123 4.05 -6.08 -4.12
CA ASP A 123 4.15 -4.78 -3.45
C ASP A 123 2.87 -3.97 -3.70
N VAL A 124 2.14 -3.63 -2.64
CA VAL A 124 0.86 -2.91 -2.73
C VAL A 124 1.02 -1.43 -2.35
N THR A 125 2.23 -0.87 -2.44
CA THR A 125 2.51 0.52 -2.06
C THR A 125 2.70 1.43 -3.25
N SER A 126 2.22 2.66 -3.14
CA SER A 126 2.49 3.76 -4.07
C SER A 126 3.57 4.71 -3.54
N GLU A 127 3.80 4.74 -2.21
CA GLU A 127 4.62 5.71 -1.48
C GLU A 127 5.91 5.12 -0.89
N MET A 128 6.13 3.80 -1.00
CA MET A 128 7.36 3.15 -0.52
C MET A 128 8.25 2.76 -1.69
N PRO A 129 9.54 3.10 -1.65
CA PRO A 129 10.47 2.73 -2.72
C PRO A 129 10.83 1.23 -2.65
N LYS A 130 11.21 0.68 -3.80
CA LYS A 130 11.77 -0.68 -3.88
C LYS A 130 13.28 -0.65 -3.64
N TRP A 131 13.71 -0.50 -2.40
CA TRP A 131 15.14 -0.48 -2.04
C TRP A 131 15.69 -1.85 -1.62
N TYR A 132 14.86 -2.88 -1.62
CA TYR A 132 15.25 -4.24 -1.27
C TYR A 132 15.49 -5.10 -2.52
N GLN A 133 16.34 -6.10 -2.37
CA GLN A 133 16.56 -7.12 -3.37
C GLN A 133 15.54 -8.26 -3.16
N HIS A 134 14.97 -8.76 -4.24
CA HIS A 134 13.99 -9.86 -4.21
C HIS A 134 14.56 -11.18 -4.78
N GLY A 135 15.88 -11.24 -5.01
CA GLY A 135 16.56 -12.42 -5.54
C GLY A 135 15.97 -12.85 -6.89
N ASN A 136 15.64 -14.13 -7.01
CA ASN A 136 15.01 -14.71 -8.20
C ASN A 136 13.47 -14.62 -8.18
N ALA A 137 12.87 -14.07 -7.10
CA ALA A 137 11.42 -13.93 -7.03
C ALA A 137 10.89 -12.98 -8.12
N LYS A 138 9.79 -13.35 -8.74
CA LYS A 138 9.06 -12.41 -9.61
C LYS A 138 8.52 -11.27 -8.75
N TYR A 139 8.79 -10.03 -9.14
CA TYR A 139 8.30 -8.85 -8.43
C TYR A 139 7.19 -8.18 -9.23
N ILE A 140 6.10 -7.83 -8.54
CA ILE A 140 4.98 -7.07 -9.11
C ILE A 140 4.57 -5.98 -8.12
N CYS A 141 4.49 -4.75 -8.62
CA CYS A 141 3.87 -3.66 -7.87
C CYS A 141 2.45 -3.43 -8.35
N LEU A 142 1.52 -3.41 -7.39
CA LEU A 142 0.14 -2.95 -7.53
C LEU A 142 0.00 -1.66 -6.71
N PRO A 143 0.41 -0.49 -7.24
CA PRO A 143 0.40 0.72 -6.45
C PRO A 143 -1.03 1.06 -6.02
N ASN A 144 -1.21 1.28 -4.71
CA ASN A 144 -2.48 1.64 -4.09
C ASN A 144 -2.26 2.70 -3.00
N LEU A 145 -3.21 3.61 -2.86
CA LEU A 145 -3.22 4.63 -1.83
C LEU A 145 -3.48 4.01 -0.44
N ASP A 146 -2.87 4.59 0.60
CA ASP A 146 -3.02 4.05 1.96
C ASP A 146 -4.35 4.45 2.61
N GLY A 147 -4.91 3.54 3.42
CA GLY A 147 -6.10 3.80 4.24
C GLY A 147 -7.44 3.77 3.52
N VAL A 148 -7.47 3.50 2.21
CA VAL A 148 -8.66 3.45 1.36
C VAL A 148 -8.84 2.06 0.72
N PRO A 149 -10.00 1.75 0.07
CA PRO A 149 -10.15 0.58 -0.78
C PRO A 149 -9.09 0.54 -1.88
N LEU A 150 -8.78 -0.64 -2.38
CA LEU A 150 -7.79 -0.81 -3.44
C LEU A 150 -8.36 -0.32 -4.78
N ASP A 151 -7.58 0.49 -5.48
CA ASP A 151 -7.86 0.86 -6.87
C ASP A 151 -7.32 -0.21 -7.83
N ARG A 152 -6.28 -0.92 -7.40
CA ARG A 152 -5.61 -1.96 -8.18
C ARG A 152 -5.50 -3.24 -7.37
N TYR A 153 -6.21 -4.29 -7.79
CA TYR A 153 -6.24 -5.59 -7.11
C TYR A 153 -6.10 -6.77 -8.07
N GLU A 154 -6.23 -6.55 -9.38
CA GLU A 154 -6.03 -7.59 -10.37
C GLU A 154 -4.55 -7.95 -10.49
N LEU A 155 -4.27 -9.25 -10.34
CA LEU A 155 -2.90 -9.75 -10.46
C LEU A 155 -2.58 -9.96 -11.95
N PRO A 156 -1.53 -9.28 -12.49
CA PRO A 156 -1.12 -9.45 -13.88
C PRO A 156 -0.30 -10.74 -14.08
N VAL A 157 -0.54 -11.75 -13.26
CA VAL A 157 0.12 -13.07 -13.30
C VAL A 157 -0.83 -14.13 -12.80
N GLU A 158 -0.68 -15.33 -13.36
CA GLU A 158 -1.29 -16.51 -12.82
C GLU A 158 -0.60 -16.92 -11.52
N ILE A 159 -1.39 -17.32 -10.54
CA ILE A 159 -0.94 -17.82 -9.25
C ILE A 159 -1.53 -19.20 -9.00
N ASN A 160 -0.80 -20.04 -8.28
CA ASN A 160 -1.26 -21.36 -7.86
C ASN A 160 -0.81 -21.69 -6.43
N ARG A 161 -1.34 -22.78 -5.86
CA ARG A 161 -1.10 -23.17 -4.46
C ARG A 161 0.35 -23.56 -4.15
N ASN A 162 1.14 -23.90 -5.16
CA ASN A 162 2.54 -24.31 -4.99
C ASN A 162 3.50 -23.12 -4.92
N MET A 163 3.05 -21.93 -5.32
CA MET A 163 3.87 -20.73 -5.28
C MET A 163 3.97 -20.14 -3.88
N ARG A 164 5.18 -19.85 -3.45
CA ARG A 164 5.45 -19.08 -2.22
C ARG A 164 5.29 -17.62 -2.53
N ILE A 165 4.23 -17.01 -2.01
CA ILE A 165 3.84 -15.64 -2.32
C ILE A 165 4.05 -14.75 -1.09
N LEU A 166 4.76 -13.64 -1.26
CA LEU A 166 4.83 -12.57 -0.26
C LEU A 166 3.99 -11.39 -0.73
N VAL A 167 3.06 -10.95 0.11
CA VAL A 167 2.30 -9.71 -0.09
C VAL A 167 2.71 -8.69 0.96
N HIS A 168 3.17 -7.52 0.55
CA HIS A 168 3.52 -6.48 1.50
C HIS A 168 2.93 -5.11 1.14
N CYS A 169 2.74 -4.29 2.16
CA CYS A 169 2.52 -2.86 2.01
C CYS A 169 3.44 -2.10 2.98
N ALA A 170 3.19 -0.85 3.29
CA ALA A 170 4.04 -0.11 4.22
C ALA A 170 4.04 -0.74 5.62
N GLN A 171 2.87 -1.01 6.21
CA GLN A 171 2.74 -1.53 7.58
C GLN A 171 2.31 -3.00 7.67
N GLY A 172 1.93 -3.64 6.56
CA GLY A 172 1.48 -5.03 6.55
C GLY A 172 0.13 -5.26 7.24
N ARG A 173 -0.76 -4.26 7.29
CA ARG A 173 -2.00 -4.33 8.08
C ARG A 173 -3.28 -4.18 7.28
N GLY A 174 -3.30 -3.31 6.26
CA GLY A 174 -4.50 -2.99 5.48
C GLY A 174 -4.41 -3.51 4.06
N ARG A 175 -3.73 -2.78 3.17
CA ARG A 175 -3.63 -3.10 1.72
C ARG A 175 -3.11 -4.51 1.45
N SER A 176 -2.02 -4.91 2.10
CA SER A 176 -1.47 -6.26 1.95
C SER A 176 -2.41 -7.33 2.50
N ALA A 177 -3.13 -7.06 3.60
CA ALA A 177 -4.13 -7.97 4.14
C ALA A 177 -5.29 -8.16 3.16
N LEU A 178 -5.74 -7.07 2.51
CA LEU A 178 -6.83 -7.13 1.54
C LEU A 178 -6.44 -7.98 0.32
N VAL A 179 -5.25 -7.72 -0.27
CA VAL A 179 -4.74 -8.51 -1.40
C VAL A 179 -4.50 -9.98 -0.99
N ALA A 180 -3.98 -10.24 0.21
CA ALA A 180 -3.80 -11.61 0.70
C ALA A 180 -5.15 -12.34 0.82
N CYS A 181 -6.21 -11.68 1.33
CA CYS A 181 -7.56 -12.27 1.37
C CYS A 181 -8.08 -12.60 -0.04
N LEU A 182 -7.86 -11.72 -1.03
CA LEU A 182 -8.24 -12.00 -2.42
C LEU A 182 -7.48 -13.21 -2.98
N ILE A 183 -6.20 -13.35 -2.66
CA ILE A 183 -5.39 -14.50 -3.08
C ILE A 183 -5.88 -15.79 -2.39
N LEU A 184 -6.20 -15.74 -1.09
CA LEU A 184 -6.74 -16.87 -0.35
C LEU A 184 -8.04 -17.39 -0.97
N MET A 185 -8.96 -16.48 -1.33
CA MET A 185 -10.21 -16.85 -1.99
C MET A 185 -9.96 -17.36 -3.41
N LYS A 186 -9.11 -16.70 -4.19
CA LYS A 186 -8.76 -17.12 -5.55
C LYS A 186 -8.15 -18.53 -5.60
N LEU A 187 -7.34 -18.88 -4.62
CA LEU A 187 -6.70 -20.20 -4.51
C LEU A 187 -7.59 -21.24 -3.80
N GLY A 188 -8.81 -20.87 -3.38
CA GLY A 188 -9.74 -21.77 -2.71
C GLY A 188 -9.29 -22.22 -1.33
N TYR A 189 -8.59 -21.36 -0.58
CA TYR A 189 -8.32 -21.53 0.85
C TYR A 189 -9.44 -20.97 1.73
N ALA A 190 -10.28 -20.12 1.18
CA ALA A 190 -11.46 -19.56 1.82
C ALA A 190 -12.55 -19.35 0.75
N ASP A 191 -13.79 -19.65 1.10
CA ASP A 191 -14.94 -19.48 0.20
C ASP A 191 -15.58 -18.10 0.38
N THR A 192 -15.35 -17.47 1.51
CA THR A 192 -15.92 -16.16 1.85
C THR A 192 -14.87 -15.15 2.30
N ALA A 193 -15.19 -13.87 2.18
CA ALA A 193 -14.35 -12.79 2.69
C ALA A 193 -14.11 -12.92 4.21
N ALA A 194 -15.14 -13.30 4.97
CA ALA A 194 -15.06 -13.49 6.42
C ALA A 194 -14.09 -14.63 6.79
N GLU A 195 -14.12 -15.73 6.07
CA GLU A 195 -13.17 -16.85 6.26
C GLU A 195 -11.74 -16.45 5.93
N ALA A 196 -11.52 -15.76 4.79
CA ALA A 196 -10.20 -15.27 4.41
C ALA A 196 -9.61 -14.33 5.47
N VAL A 197 -10.41 -13.39 5.96
CA VAL A 197 -10.00 -12.47 7.04
C VAL A 197 -9.73 -13.23 8.34
N SER A 198 -10.56 -14.21 8.70
CA SER A 198 -10.36 -15.03 9.90
C SER A 198 -9.07 -15.83 9.82
N LEU A 199 -8.81 -16.49 8.68
CA LEU A 199 -7.59 -17.26 8.44
C LEU A 199 -6.35 -16.37 8.55
N LEU A 200 -6.36 -15.21 7.89
CA LEU A 200 -5.26 -14.26 7.96
C LEU A 200 -5.04 -13.72 9.39
N ARG A 201 -6.12 -13.40 10.13
CA ARG A 201 -6.04 -12.84 11.48
C ARG A 201 -5.44 -13.80 12.50
N ARG A 202 -5.60 -15.12 12.32
CA ARG A 202 -4.96 -16.13 13.17
C ARG A 202 -3.45 -16.06 13.09
N SER A 203 -2.91 -15.81 11.89
CA SER A 203 -1.46 -15.73 11.66
C SER A 203 -0.91 -14.33 11.87
N ARG A 204 -1.74 -13.29 11.68
CA ARG A 204 -1.37 -11.88 11.84
C ARG A 204 -2.49 -11.10 12.55
N PRO A 205 -2.55 -11.13 13.89
CA PRO A 205 -3.59 -10.44 14.67
C PRO A 205 -3.64 -8.93 14.47
N SER A 206 -2.50 -8.33 14.05
CA SER A 206 -2.35 -6.89 13.86
C SER A 206 -3.04 -6.34 12.61
N ILE A 207 -3.68 -7.18 11.78
CA ILE A 207 -4.40 -6.68 10.59
C ILE A 207 -5.55 -5.77 10.99
N SER A 208 -5.71 -4.70 10.21
CA SER A 208 -6.75 -3.69 10.43
C SER A 208 -7.35 -3.30 9.08
N LEU A 209 -8.48 -3.89 8.75
CA LEU A 209 -9.25 -3.56 7.56
C LEU A 209 -10.36 -2.57 7.94
N SER A 210 -10.44 -1.48 7.20
CA SER A 210 -11.53 -0.51 7.34
C SER A 210 -12.85 -1.10 6.85
N ARG A 211 -13.99 -0.52 7.28
CA ARG A 211 -15.32 -0.95 6.79
C ARG A 211 -15.42 -0.91 5.27
N HIS A 212 -14.84 0.09 4.63
CA HIS A 212 -14.85 0.21 3.17
C HIS A 212 -14.02 -0.88 2.49
N GLN A 213 -12.88 -1.27 3.08
CA GLN A 213 -12.06 -2.37 2.59
C GLN A 213 -12.76 -3.73 2.76
N LEU A 214 -13.44 -3.94 3.88
CA LEU A 214 -14.24 -5.15 4.08
C LEU A 214 -15.40 -5.23 3.08
N SER A 215 -16.14 -4.14 2.90
CA SER A 215 -17.22 -4.08 1.90
C SER A 215 -16.71 -4.32 0.48
N GLN A 216 -15.52 -3.81 0.14
CA GLN A 216 -14.90 -4.11 -1.16
C GLN A 216 -14.60 -5.60 -1.30
N LEU A 217 -14.06 -6.23 -0.25
CA LEU A 217 -13.75 -7.66 -0.26
C LEU A 217 -15.02 -8.52 -0.44
N ASP A 218 -16.12 -8.16 0.24
CA ASP A 218 -17.41 -8.84 0.12
C ASP A 218 -17.95 -8.73 -1.30
N VAL A 219 -17.92 -7.54 -1.90
CA VAL A 219 -18.38 -7.31 -3.28
C VAL A 219 -17.54 -8.11 -4.28
N LEU A 220 -16.22 -8.14 -4.11
CA LEU A 220 -15.32 -8.90 -4.99
C LEU A 220 -15.52 -10.41 -4.84
N ALA A 221 -15.83 -10.90 -3.64
CA ALA A 221 -16.17 -12.28 -3.39
C ALA A 221 -17.50 -12.68 -4.06
N GLN A 222 -18.53 -11.82 -4.00
CA GLN A 222 -19.86 -12.07 -4.56
C GLN A 222 -19.89 -12.01 -6.10
N ASN A 223 -19.17 -11.07 -6.69
CA ASN A 223 -19.13 -10.91 -8.16
C ASN A 223 -18.36 -12.05 -8.85
N GLY A 224 -17.99 -13.05 -8.09
CA GLY A 224 -17.14 -14.15 -8.50
C GLY A 224 -15.77 -13.58 -8.88
N LEU A 225 -14.75 -14.03 -8.21
CA LEU A 225 -13.43 -14.08 -8.83
C LEU A 225 -13.58 -15.04 -10.03
N HIS A 226 -14.35 -14.63 -11.06
CA HIS A 226 -14.51 -15.37 -12.30
C HIS A 226 -13.16 -15.42 -13.01
N TYR A 227 -12.32 -16.29 -12.47
CA TYR A 227 -11.26 -16.91 -13.24
C TYR A 227 -11.78 -18.27 -13.62
N ASP A 228 -11.90 -18.48 -14.94
CA ASP A 228 -12.25 -19.75 -15.53
C ASP A 228 -11.64 -20.92 -14.77
N LYS A 229 -12.51 -21.76 -14.23
CA LYS A 229 -12.18 -23.12 -13.86
C LYS A 229 -12.08 -23.90 -15.20
N ASN A 230 -11.02 -23.66 -15.97
CA ASN A 230 -10.61 -24.52 -17.06
C ASN A 230 -9.25 -25.12 -16.71
#